data_f241c16e9d715aa6e848ef252b3b49df
#
_entry.id   f241c16e9d715aa6e848ef252b3b49df
#
_cell.length_a   1.000
_cell.length_b   1.000
_cell.length_c   1.000
_cell.angle_alpha   90.00
_cell.angle_beta   90.00
_cell.angle_gamma   90.00
#
_symmetry.space_group_name_H-M   'P 1'
#
loop_
_entity.id
_entity.type
_entity.pdbx_description
1 polymer ?
#
loop_
_entity_poly.entity_id
_entity_poly.type
_entity_poly.pdbx_seq_one_letter_code
_entity_poly.pdbx_strand_id
1 'polypeptide(L)' 'MKHSSLNVKHITVKDTPAFKIRVESWDSVSPKGLLAVDIIQECLNDKGSITDSSVYNFHMTRDEIKNLCQGLMSI' A
#
# COMPACT_ATOMS: atom_id res chain seq x y z
N MET A 1 -18.66 15.30 10.04
CA MET A 1 -18.51 14.55 10.12
C MET A 1 -17.61 13.84 10.19
N LYS A 2 -17.41 13.42 10.25
CA LYS A 2 -16.62 12.76 10.34
C LYS A 2 -16.28 11.64 9.87
N HIS A 3 -15.85 11.18 9.35
CA HIS A 3 -15.27 10.18 8.74
C HIS A 3 -14.20 9.62 9.42
N SER A 4 -14.02 9.84 10.38
CA SER A 4 -13.04 9.42 11.29
C SER A 4 -13.04 7.95 11.56
N SER A 5 -13.96 7.23 11.02
CA SER A 5 -14.04 5.80 11.22
C SER A 5 -13.07 5.00 10.36
N LEU A 6 -12.39 5.61 9.41
CA LEU A 6 -11.45 4.90 8.58
C LEU A 6 -10.15 4.63 9.32
N ASN A 7 -9.76 3.36 9.38
CA ASN A 7 -8.48 2.96 9.92
C ASN A 7 -7.48 2.87 8.77
N VAL A 8 -6.51 3.75 8.79
CA VAL A 8 -5.47 3.77 7.76
C VAL A 8 -4.19 3.22 8.35
N LYS A 9 -3.59 2.28 7.66
CA LYS A 9 -2.32 1.69 8.06
C LYS A 9 -1.27 2.03 7.01
N HIS A 10 -0.10 2.45 7.47
CA HIS A 10 1.03 2.80 6.62
C HIS A 10 2.18 1.86 6.91
N ILE A 11 2.73 1.28 5.86
CA ILE A 11 3.85 0.35 5.98
C ILE A 11 4.94 0.82 5.03
N THR A 12 6.14 1.06 5.57
CA THR A 12 7.31 1.35 4.74
C THR A 12 7.98 0.05 4.38
N VAL A 13 8.00 -0.26 3.09
CA VAL A 13 8.60 -1.50 2.59
C VAL A 13 10.06 -1.27 2.19
N LYS A 14 10.32 -0.13 1.56
CA LYS A 14 11.67 0.18 1.10
C LYS A 14 11.87 1.69 1.21
N ASP A 15 12.99 2.09 1.77
CA ASP A 15 13.32 3.51 1.91
C ASP A 15 14.81 3.70 1.61
N THR A 16 15.12 3.93 0.35
CA THR A 16 16.48 4.23 -0.11
C THR A 16 16.49 5.58 -0.78
N PRO A 17 17.67 6.21 -0.97
CA PRO A 17 17.71 7.50 -1.65
C PRO A 17 17.16 7.49 -3.08
N ALA A 18 17.21 6.36 -3.76
CA ALA A 18 16.77 6.26 -5.15
C ALA A 18 15.35 5.72 -5.30
N PHE A 19 14.90 4.91 -4.35
CA PHE A 19 13.61 4.23 -4.45
C PHE A 19 12.91 4.19 -3.11
N LYS A 20 11.63 4.44 -3.14
CA LYS A 20 10.79 4.29 -1.95
C LYS A 20 9.56 3.48 -2.32
N ILE A 21 9.20 2.55 -1.45
CA ILE A 21 7.99 1.74 -1.61
C ILE A 21 7.26 1.76 -0.30
N ARG A 22 6.00 2.18 -0.34
CA ARG A 22 5.15 2.14 0.84
C ARG A 22 3.82 1.50 0.49
N VAL A 23 3.18 0.98 1.49
CA VAL A 23 1.84 0.41 1.36
C VAL A 23 0.93 1.18 2.28
N GLU A 24 -0.21 1.59 1.77
CA GLU A 24 -1.26 2.20 2.55
C GLU A 24 -2.50 1.34 2.43
N SER A 25 -3.14 1.05 3.54
CA SER A 25 -4.32 0.21 3.56
C SER A 25 -5.36 0.80 4.49
N TRP A 26 -6.61 0.70 4.08
CA TRP A 26 -7.71 1.17 4.90
C TRP A 26 -8.96 0.33 4.63
N ASP A 27 -9.90 0.40 5.58
CA ASP A 27 -11.16 -0.31 5.44
C ASP A 27 -11.96 0.31 4.29
N SER A 28 -12.42 -0.52 3.40
CA SER A 28 -13.30 -0.08 2.33
C SER A 28 -14.72 0.06 2.88
N VAL A 29 -15.36 1.15 2.55
CA VAL A 29 -16.74 1.37 2.96
C VAL A 29 -17.67 0.50 2.14
N SER A 30 -17.36 0.30 0.89
CA SER A 30 -18.18 -0.50 0.00
C SER A 30 -17.30 -1.11 -1.09
N PRO A 31 -17.39 -2.42 -1.28
CA PRO A 31 -18.20 -3.37 -0.51
C PRO A 31 -17.57 -3.69 0.84
N LYS A 32 -18.42 -4.07 1.79
CA LYS A 32 -17.96 -4.42 3.12
C LYS A 32 -17.07 -5.65 3.10
N GLY A 33 -16.14 -5.68 4.03
CA GLY A 33 -15.23 -6.82 4.18
C GLY A 33 -14.02 -6.77 3.30
N LEU A 34 -13.91 -5.77 2.43
CA LEU A 34 -12.73 -5.56 1.62
C LEU A 34 -11.85 -4.49 2.23
N LEU A 35 -10.56 -4.67 2.08
CA LEU A 35 -9.57 -3.66 2.40
C LEU A 35 -9.09 -3.04 1.10
N ALA A 36 -9.02 -1.72 1.06
CA ALA A 36 -8.35 -1.03 -0.02
C ALA A 36 -6.86 -1.03 0.29
N VAL A 37 -6.05 -1.39 -0.69
CA VAL A 37 -4.60 -1.48 -0.53
C VAL A 37 -3.95 -0.72 -1.67
N ASP A 38 -3.13 0.27 -1.34
CA ASP A 38 -2.32 0.99 -2.32
C ASP A 38 -0.86 0.64 -2.10
N ILE A 39 -0.21 0.20 -3.16
CA ILE A 39 1.23 -0.01 -3.18
C ILE A 39 1.81 1.12 -4.03
N ILE A 40 2.64 1.94 -3.42
CA ILE A 40 3.14 3.16 -4.05
C ILE A 40 4.66 3.05 -4.17
N GLN A 41 5.15 3.13 -5.40
CA GLN A 41 6.57 3.12 -5.69
C GLN A 41 6.97 4.47 -6.23
N GLU A 42 8.04 5.03 -5.69
CA GLU A 42 8.58 6.31 -6.14
C GLU A 42 10.06 6.15 -6.46
N CYS A 43 10.45 6.70 -7.60
CA CYS A 43 11.85 6.79 -8.00
C CYS A 43 12.30 8.24 -7.80
N LEU A 44 13.49 8.42 -7.23
CA LEU A 44 14.00 9.75 -6.93
C LEU A 44 15.35 9.96 -7.60
N ASN A 45 15.63 11.23 -7.92
CA ASN A 45 16.92 11.60 -8.47
C ASN A 45 17.90 11.92 -7.34
N ASP A 46 19.10 12.34 -7.69
CA ASP A 46 20.16 12.66 -6.72
C ASP A 46 19.79 13.79 -5.78
N LYS A 47 18.83 14.62 -6.17
CA LYS A 47 18.39 15.76 -5.35
C LYS A 47 17.21 15.41 -4.46
N GLY A 48 16.76 14.15 -4.51
CA GLY A 48 15.60 13.72 -3.73
C GLY A 48 14.27 14.08 -4.32
N SER A 49 14.23 14.53 -5.57
CA SER A 49 12.98 14.84 -6.25
C SER A 49 12.43 13.60 -6.92
N ILE A 50 11.11 13.45 -6.87
CA ILE A 50 10.44 12.31 -7.48
C ILE A 50 10.48 12.47 -9.01
N THR A 51 11.07 11.50 -9.69
CA THR A 51 11.15 11.49 -11.15
C THR A 51 10.14 10.58 -11.79
N ASP A 52 9.62 9.61 -11.04
CA ASP A 52 8.61 8.69 -11.52
C ASP A 52 7.88 8.10 -10.32
N SER A 53 6.60 7.81 -10.49
CA SER A 53 5.84 7.16 -9.44
C SER A 53 4.79 6.24 -10.05
N SER A 54 4.50 5.17 -9.34
CA SER A 54 3.48 4.20 -9.73
C SER A 54 2.63 3.87 -8.51
N VAL A 55 1.33 3.82 -8.71
CA VAL A 55 0.40 3.45 -7.65
C VAL A 55 -0.42 2.27 -8.14
N TYR A 56 -0.45 1.22 -7.36
CA TYR A 56 -1.26 0.03 -7.64
C TYR A 56 -2.32 -0.06 -6.56
N ASN A 57 -3.56 -0.06 -6.98
CA ASN A 57 -4.71 -0.08 -6.07
C ASN A 57 -5.42 -1.41 -6.16
N PHE A 58 -5.65 -2.04 -5.03
CA PHE A 58 -6.31 -3.33 -4.93
C PHE A 58 -7.38 -3.29 -3.88
N HIS A 59 -8.42 -4.10 -4.07
CA HIS A 59 -9.43 -4.35 -3.04
C HIS A 59 -9.42 -5.84 -2.77
N MET A 60 -9.10 -6.21 -1.54
CA MET A 60 -8.93 -7.60 -1.15
C MET A 60 -9.53 -7.84 0.22
N THR A 61 -10.02 -9.06 0.43
CA THR A 61 -10.40 -9.48 1.78
C THR A 61 -9.13 -9.72 2.59
N ARG A 62 -9.29 -9.80 3.93
CA ARG A 62 -8.15 -10.11 4.80
C ARG A 62 -7.54 -11.46 4.47
N ASP A 63 -8.37 -12.44 4.11
CA ASP A 63 -7.88 -13.78 3.74
C ASP A 63 -7.07 -13.73 2.45
N GLU A 64 -7.51 -12.94 1.49
CA GLU A 64 -6.77 -12.78 0.24
C GLU A 64 -5.41 -12.12 0.47
N ILE A 65 -5.36 -11.10 1.33
CA ILE A 65 -4.10 -10.46 1.69
C ILE A 65 -3.19 -11.46 2.39
N LYS A 66 -3.73 -12.25 3.29
CA LYS A 66 -2.96 -13.27 4.00
C LYS A 66 -2.38 -14.28 3.02
N ASN A 67 -3.18 -14.74 2.06
CA ASN A 67 -2.73 -15.67 1.03
C ASN A 67 -1.61 -15.08 0.19
N LEU A 68 -1.73 -13.81 -0.18
CA LEU A 68 -0.70 -13.11 -0.94
C LEU A 68 0.61 -13.06 -0.16
N CYS A 69 0.53 -12.66 1.11
CA CYS A 69 1.72 -12.55 1.95
C CYS A 69 2.37 -13.91 2.16
N GLN A 70 1.59 -14.94 2.43
CA GLN A 70 2.11 -16.30 2.60
C GLN A 70 2.74 -16.81 1.31
N GLY A 71 2.13 -16.55 0.18
CA GLY A 71 2.68 -16.94 -1.11
C GLY A 71 4.03 -16.30 -1.39
N LEU A 72 4.14 -15.01 -1.09
CA LEU A 72 5.41 -14.30 -1.28
C LEU A 72 6.49 -14.84 -0.34
N MET A 73 6.13 -15.17 0.88
CA MET A 73 7.11 -15.65 1.86
C MET A 73 7.55 -17.08 1.61
N SER A 74 6.84 -17.82 0.77
CA SER A 74 7.18 -19.21 0.48
C SER A 74 8.13 -19.36 -0.71
N ILE A 75 8.54 -18.27 -1.31
CA ILE A 75 9.48 -18.29 -2.43
C ILE A 75 10.88 -18.64 -1.96
#